data_8c8574dde734831c9402ba0313207077
#
_entry.id   8c8574dde734831c9402ba0313207077
#
_cell.length_a   1.000
_cell.length_b   1.000
_cell.length_c   1.000
_cell.angle_alpha   90.00
_cell.angle_beta   90.00
_cell.angle_gamma   90.00
#
_symmetry.space_group_name_H-M   'P 1'
#
loop_
_entity.id
_entity.type
_entity.pdbx_description
1 polymer ?
#
loop_
_entity_poly.entity_id
_entity_poly.type
_entity_poly.pdbx_seq_one_letter_code
_entity_poly.pdbx_strand_id
1 'polypeptide(L)'
;MGVRSLGYLRLESTDLEAWKVFGGDFLGMMPVVGADPDSLSFRIDHYPARLVVAPGAENRMTAMGFEVLDKRELAQLVTAVEGAGIKVSVGEPDACAARRVTGFVSFDDPGGNPVELFYGPILDHVKVQTPLVSEFVTGDMGLGHVIVSAEDAEATLDFYIDVLGFVERNTMGRTWFLGCNPRHHTFGIARRRGPGALLHLMVEAATLDDVGLAIDRAAALGIPMMNTLGKHTNDQMVSFYVYSPENYAIEFGWNGLRVTEEHPTYEITQGAFWGHKFTPPPSAPSVE
;
A
#
# COMPACT_ATOMS: atom_id res chain seq x y z
N MET A 1 9.27 -7.98 -18.11
CA MET A 1 8.23 -6.95 -18.40
C MET A 1 7.24 -7.03 -17.25
N GLY A 2 6.92 -5.95 -16.58
CA GLY A 2 5.97 -5.99 -15.47
C GLY A 2 6.01 -4.74 -14.60
N VAL A 3 5.24 -4.79 -13.55
CA VAL A 3 5.20 -3.77 -12.50
C VAL A 3 6.53 -3.73 -11.74
N ARG A 4 6.98 -2.53 -11.37
CA ARG A 4 8.25 -2.33 -10.64
C ARG A 4 8.06 -2.14 -9.14
N SER A 5 7.06 -1.35 -8.75
CA SER A 5 6.82 -1.04 -7.35
C SER A 5 5.42 -0.49 -7.12
N LEU A 6 4.95 -0.53 -5.88
CA LEU A 6 3.81 0.28 -5.43
C LEU A 6 4.29 1.73 -5.29
N GLY A 7 3.88 2.58 -6.21
CA GLY A 7 4.28 3.98 -6.22
C GLY A 7 3.52 4.82 -5.21
N TYR A 8 2.21 4.68 -5.17
CA TYR A 8 1.33 5.43 -4.27
C TYR A 8 0.03 4.70 -3.95
N LEU A 9 -0.60 5.12 -2.87
CA LEU A 9 -1.96 4.75 -2.50
C LEU A 9 -2.84 6.00 -2.47
N ARG A 10 -4.06 5.91 -3.03
CA ARG A 10 -5.05 6.97 -2.98
C ARG A 10 -6.29 6.47 -2.25
N LEU A 11 -6.75 7.27 -1.31
CA LEU A 11 -7.93 7.01 -0.48
C LEU A 11 -8.94 8.15 -0.63
N GLU A 12 -10.19 7.84 -0.39
CA GLU A 12 -11.27 8.78 -0.13
C GLU A 12 -11.69 8.63 1.33
N SER A 13 -11.87 9.75 2.03
CA SER A 13 -12.22 9.75 3.44
C SER A 13 -13.27 10.81 3.75
N THR A 14 -14.14 10.49 4.69
CA THR A 14 -15.11 11.43 5.28
C THR A 14 -14.52 12.26 6.42
N ASP A 15 -13.28 11.94 6.88
CA ASP A 15 -12.60 12.61 8.00
C ASP A 15 -11.13 12.90 7.68
N LEU A 16 -10.88 14.01 6.99
CA LEU A 16 -9.52 14.46 6.66
C LEU A 16 -8.73 14.94 7.88
N GLU A 17 -9.40 15.46 8.91
CA GLU A 17 -8.68 15.93 10.10
C GLU A 17 -8.07 14.75 10.88
N ALA A 18 -8.81 13.64 10.97
CA ALA A 18 -8.23 12.40 11.53
C ALA A 18 -7.02 11.91 10.71
N TRP A 19 -7.10 11.97 9.38
CA TRP A 19 -5.98 11.59 8.50
C TRP A 19 -4.78 12.53 8.59
N LYS A 20 -5.00 13.82 8.82
CA LYS A 20 -3.92 14.78 9.01
C LYS A 20 -3.07 14.43 10.23
N VAL A 21 -3.73 14.14 11.37
CA VAL A 21 -3.06 13.64 12.57
C VAL A 21 -2.42 12.27 12.32
N PHE A 22 -3.16 11.35 11.69
CA PHE A 22 -2.68 10.00 11.45
C PHE A 22 -1.46 9.95 10.51
N GLY A 23 -1.53 10.63 9.37
CA GLY A 23 -0.43 10.65 8.39
C GLY A 23 0.80 11.46 8.86
N GLY A 24 0.55 12.63 9.46
CA GLY A 24 1.61 13.54 9.92
C GLY A 24 2.16 13.20 11.28
N ASP A 25 1.31 13.19 12.30
CA ASP A 25 1.77 13.10 13.68
C ASP A 25 2.03 11.66 14.13
N PHE A 26 1.30 10.68 13.59
CA PHE A 26 1.53 9.26 13.91
C PHE A 26 2.51 8.61 12.93
N LEU A 27 2.18 8.52 11.62
CA LEU A 27 3.08 7.87 10.65
C LEU A 27 4.38 8.65 10.46
N GLY A 28 4.40 9.94 10.76
CA GLY A 28 5.59 10.77 10.61
C GLY A 28 5.92 11.09 9.15
N MET A 29 4.95 10.96 8.26
CA MET A 29 5.09 11.35 6.86
C MET A 29 5.09 12.88 6.71
N MET A 30 5.82 13.39 5.74
CA MET A 30 5.86 14.83 5.46
C MET A 30 4.58 15.27 4.74
N PRO A 31 3.72 16.11 5.34
CA PRO A 31 2.58 16.68 4.64
C PRO A 31 3.07 17.67 3.58
N VAL A 32 2.44 17.65 2.41
CA VAL A 32 2.76 18.56 1.30
C VAL A 32 1.49 19.08 0.65
N VAL A 33 1.61 20.25 0.01
CA VAL A 33 0.53 20.77 -0.83
C VAL A 33 0.53 19.96 -2.12
N GLY A 34 -0.51 19.14 -2.30
CA GLY A 34 -0.74 18.38 -3.53
C GLY A 34 -1.22 19.26 -4.67
N ALA A 35 -1.43 18.65 -5.83
CA ALA A 35 -2.05 19.33 -6.98
C ALA A 35 -3.53 19.64 -6.74
N ASP A 36 -4.21 18.83 -5.91
CA ASP A 36 -5.54 19.07 -5.41
C ASP A 36 -5.44 19.66 -3.99
N PRO A 37 -5.78 20.95 -3.80
CA PRO A 37 -5.63 21.62 -2.51
C PRO A 37 -6.61 21.09 -1.44
N ASP A 38 -7.68 20.42 -1.85
CA ASP A 38 -8.67 19.87 -0.93
C ASP A 38 -8.25 18.49 -0.40
N SER A 39 -7.23 17.87 -1.00
CA SER A 39 -6.71 16.57 -0.59
C SER A 39 -5.48 16.70 0.32
N LEU A 40 -5.32 15.76 1.24
CA LEU A 40 -4.08 15.58 1.99
C LEU A 40 -3.10 14.76 1.15
N SER A 41 -1.86 15.23 1.05
CA SER A 41 -0.78 14.55 0.37
C SER A 41 0.42 14.38 1.30
N PHE A 42 0.99 13.18 1.33
CA PHE A 42 2.10 12.83 2.21
C PHE A 42 3.26 12.24 1.44
N ARG A 43 4.46 12.72 1.74
CA ARG A 43 5.74 12.25 1.20
C ARG A 43 6.54 11.48 2.27
N ILE A 44 7.29 10.49 1.80
CA ILE A 44 8.29 9.78 2.61
C ILE A 44 9.66 9.70 1.89
N ASP A 45 9.72 10.15 0.64
CA ASP A 45 10.92 10.17 -0.21
C ASP A 45 10.83 11.25 -1.31
N HIS A 46 11.53 11.06 -2.43
CA HIS A 46 11.52 11.97 -3.57
C HIS A 46 10.24 11.94 -4.43
N TYR A 47 9.35 10.99 -4.22
CA TYR A 47 8.05 10.99 -4.89
C TYR A 47 7.22 12.20 -4.43
N PRO A 48 6.36 12.75 -5.31
CA PRO A 48 5.56 13.94 -4.98
C PRO A 48 4.52 13.68 -3.89
N ALA A 49 4.01 12.45 -3.84
CA ALA A 49 3.19 11.92 -2.76
C ALA A 49 3.19 10.38 -2.84
N ARG A 50 3.22 9.72 -1.69
CA ARG A 50 3.07 8.27 -1.57
C ARG A 50 1.70 7.88 -1.04
N LEU A 51 1.11 8.73 -0.21
CA LEU A 51 -0.25 8.58 0.29
C LEU A 51 -1.01 9.86 -0.01
N VAL A 52 -2.18 9.71 -0.64
CA VAL A 52 -3.10 10.82 -0.93
C VAL A 52 -4.47 10.46 -0.37
N VAL A 53 -5.06 11.36 0.41
CA VAL A 53 -6.40 11.19 0.98
C VAL A 53 -7.26 12.35 0.51
N ALA A 54 -8.22 12.07 -0.34
CA ALA A 54 -9.17 13.04 -0.88
C ALA A 54 -10.43 13.09 -0.02
N PRO A 55 -11.09 14.27 0.09
CA PRO A 55 -12.42 14.35 0.71
C PRO A 55 -13.44 13.61 -0.13
N GLY A 56 -14.39 12.93 0.51
CA GLY A 56 -15.48 12.27 -0.17
C GLY A 56 -16.59 11.84 0.74
N ALA A 57 -17.60 11.20 0.15
CA ALA A 57 -18.77 10.71 0.88
C ALA A 57 -18.58 9.30 1.44
N GLU A 58 -17.54 8.62 1.01
CA GLU A 58 -17.25 7.24 1.36
C GLU A 58 -15.81 7.07 1.89
N ASN A 59 -15.60 6.03 2.65
CA ASN A 59 -14.29 5.65 3.17
C ASN A 59 -13.79 4.45 2.34
N ARG A 60 -12.94 4.69 1.35
CA ARG A 60 -12.50 3.65 0.42
C ARG A 60 -11.14 3.93 -0.20
N MET A 61 -10.51 2.89 -0.67
CA MET A 61 -9.38 3.01 -1.58
C MET A 61 -9.89 3.40 -2.98
N THR A 62 -9.27 4.42 -3.57
CA THR A 62 -9.61 4.90 -4.92
C THR A 62 -8.58 4.55 -5.96
N ALA A 63 -7.34 4.23 -5.56
CA ALA A 63 -6.33 3.65 -6.44
C ALA A 63 -5.15 3.05 -5.68
N MET A 64 -4.65 1.92 -6.18
CA MET A 64 -3.28 1.45 -5.98
C MET A 64 -2.48 1.80 -7.24
N GLY A 65 -1.54 2.72 -7.14
CA GLY A 65 -0.70 3.13 -8.26
C GLY A 65 0.57 2.29 -8.33
N PHE A 66 0.71 1.46 -9.36
CA PHE A 66 1.92 0.69 -9.62
C PHE A 66 2.76 1.34 -10.72
N GLU A 67 4.05 1.49 -10.46
CA GLU A 67 5.01 2.05 -11.41
C GLU A 67 5.43 1.01 -12.45
N VAL A 68 5.50 1.47 -13.69
CA VAL A 68 6.12 0.75 -14.81
C VAL A 68 7.30 1.55 -15.37
N LEU A 69 8.20 0.91 -16.09
CA LEU A 69 9.46 1.53 -16.52
C LEU A 69 9.25 2.79 -17.37
N ASP A 70 8.41 2.69 -18.39
CA ASP A 70 8.21 3.76 -19.37
C ASP A 70 6.88 3.62 -20.12
N LYS A 71 6.64 4.56 -21.05
CA LYS A 71 5.44 4.56 -21.90
C LYS A 71 5.29 3.28 -22.74
N ARG A 72 6.40 2.68 -23.18
CA ARG A 72 6.39 1.48 -24.01
C ARG A 72 5.92 0.28 -23.20
N GLU A 73 6.45 0.12 -22.00
CA GLU A 73 6.03 -0.95 -21.09
C GLU A 73 4.57 -0.79 -20.67
N LEU A 74 4.14 0.46 -20.37
CA LEU A 74 2.73 0.75 -20.10
C LEU A 74 1.84 0.29 -21.26
N ALA A 75 2.19 0.61 -22.51
CA ALA A 75 1.39 0.22 -23.67
C ALA A 75 1.31 -1.31 -23.85
N GLN A 76 2.38 -2.03 -23.52
CA GLN A 76 2.39 -3.50 -23.55
C GLN A 76 1.48 -4.11 -22.48
N LEU A 77 1.53 -3.56 -21.24
CA LEU A 77 0.65 -3.99 -20.17
C LEU A 77 -0.82 -3.65 -20.45
N VAL A 78 -1.11 -2.49 -21.03
CA VAL A 78 -2.48 -2.16 -21.49
C VAL A 78 -3.01 -3.22 -22.45
N THR A 79 -2.21 -3.60 -23.45
CA THR A 79 -2.60 -4.68 -24.40
C THR A 79 -2.87 -6.00 -23.69
N ALA A 80 -2.06 -6.35 -22.68
CA ALA A 80 -2.26 -7.57 -21.90
C ALA A 80 -3.52 -7.51 -21.01
N VAL A 81 -3.77 -6.37 -20.35
CA VAL A 81 -4.96 -6.15 -19.50
C VAL A 81 -6.24 -6.20 -20.35
N GLU A 82 -6.25 -5.53 -21.51
CA GLU A 82 -7.39 -5.58 -22.47
C GLU A 82 -7.57 -6.99 -23.04
N GLY A 83 -6.46 -7.70 -23.30
CA GLY A 83 -6.48 -9.10 -23.72
C GLY A 83 -7.07 -10.05 -22.68
N ALA A 84 -6.99 -9.71 -21.40
CA ALA A 84 -7.67 -10.39 -20.29
C ALA A 84 -9.15 -10.00 -20.14
N GLY A 85 -9.68 -9.14 -21.04
CA GLY A 85 -11.09 -8.72 -21.05
C GLY A 85 -11.39 -7.56 -20.08
N ILE A 86 -10.39 -6.90 -19.53
CA ILE A 86 -10.56 -5.78 -18.60
C ILE A 86 -10.50 -4.47 -19.38
N LYS A 87 -11.48 -3.59 -19.13
CA LYS A 87 -11.54 -2.28 -19.77
C LYS A 87 -10.55 -1.33 -19.12
N VAL A 88 -9.70 -0.71 -19.93
CA VAL A 88 -8.70 0.27 -19.49
C VAL A 88 -9.16 1.69 -19.82
N SER A 89 -8.96 2.62 -18.89
CA SER A 89 -9.17 4.05 -19.08
C SER A 89 -7.83 4.78 -19.05
N VAL A 90 -7.58 5.64 -20.04
CA VAL A 90 -6.35 6.46 -20.08
C VAL A 90 -6.54 7.71 -19.26
N GLY A 91 -5.53 8.04 -18.44
CA GLY A 91 -5.55 9.26 -17.63
C GLY A 91 -5.46 10.52 -18.48
N GLU A 92 -6.42 11.43 -18.29
CA GLU A 92 -6.42 12.76 -18.92
C GLU A 92 -5.28 13.64 -18.38
N PRO A 93 -4.84 14.68 -19.12
CA PRO A 93 -3.73 15.54 -18.72
C PRO A 93 -3.84 16.12 -17.31
N ASP A 94 -5.01 16.60 -16.91
CA ASP A 94 -5.24 17.16 -15.58
C ASP A 94 -5.14 16.07 -14.49
N ALA A 95 -5.63 14.85 -14.78
CA ALA A 95 -5.52 13.72 -13.88
C ALA A 95 -4.06 13.23 -13.74
N CYS A 96 -3.26 13.30 -14.82
CA CYS A 96 -1.82 13.04 -14.78
C CYS A 96 -1.10 14.11 -13.95
N ALA A 97 -1.44 15.37 -14.14
CA ALA A 97 -0.89 16.50 -13.37
C ALA A 97 -1.22 16.38 -11.88
N ALA A 98 -2.44 15.96 -11.52
CA ALA A 98 -2.86 15.73 -10.14
C ALA A 98 -2.06 14.59 -9.45
N ARG A 99 -1.56 13.64 -10.21
CA ARG A 99 -0.69 12.54 -9.73
C ARG A 99 0.79 12.86 -9.83
N ARG A 100 1.12 13.96 -10.54
CA ARG A 100 2.51 14.32 -10.89
C ARG A 100 3.24 13.17 -11.59
N VAL A 101 2.60 12.59 -12.58
CA VAL A 101 3.14 11.51 -13.45
C VAL A 101 3.07 11.92 -14.91
N THR A 102 3.93 11.34 -15.75
CA THR A 102 3.92 11.61 -17.19
C THR A 102 2.69 11.00 -17.87
N GLY A 103 2.24 9.85 -17.39
CA GLY A 103 1.02 9.21 -17.87
C GLY A 103 0.62 8.04 -16.99
N PHE A 104 -0.66 7.71 -17.00
CA PHE A 104 -1.20 6.53 -16.32
C PHE A 104 -2.43 6.00 -17.04
N VAL A 105 -2.79 4.78 -16.71
CA VAL A 105 -4.06 4.15 -17.03
C VAL A 105 -4.71 3.63 -15.75
N SER A 106 -6.03 3.48 -15.77
CA SER A 106 -6.79 2.92 -14.64
C SER A 106 -7.76 1.83 -15.09
N PHE A 107 -7.98 0.86 -14.21
CA PHE A 107 -8.93 -0.24 -14.37
C PHE A 107 -9.24 -0.85 -13.00
N ASP A 108 -10.30 -1.65 -12.93
CA ASP A 108 -10.54 -2.52 -11.76
C ASP A 108 -9.96 -3.91 -12.05
N ASP A 109 -9.25 -4.49 -11.06
CA ASP A 109 -8.77 -5.85 -11.15
C ASP A 109 -9.95 -6.87 -11.08
N PRO A 110 -9.73 -8.18 -11.30
CA PRO A 110 -10.81 -9.17 -11.22
C PRO A 110 -11.50 -9.24 -9.85
N GLY A 111 -10.84 -8.78 -8.78
CA GLY A 111 -11.41 -8.66 -7.43
C GLY A 111 -12.24 -7.40 -7.23
N GLY A 112 -12.25 -6.47 -8.21
CA GLY A 112 -12.91 -5.17 -8.12
C GLY A 112 -12.11 -4.12 -7.38
N ASN A 113 -10.78 -4.29 -7.24
CA ASN A 113 -9.93 -3.27 -6.62
C ASN A 113 -9.44 -2.27 -7.69
N PRO A 114 -9.46 -0.95 -7.40
CA PRO A 114 -9.02 0.07 -8.36
C PRO A 114 -7.49 0.09 -8.49
N VAL A 115 -7.00 -0.13 -9.70
CA VAL A 115 -5.58 -0.17 -10.07
C VAL A 115 -5.25 0.97 -11.02
N GLU A 116 -4.10 1.61 -10.80
CA GLU A 116 -3.47 2.50 -11.76
C GLU A 116 -2.08 1.97 -12.13
N LEU A 117 -1.77 1.92 -13.43
CA LEU A 117 -0.40 1.71 -13.90
C LEU A 117 0.13 3.05 -14.42
N PHE A 118 1.28 3.50 -13.92
CA PHE A 118 1.82 4.80 -14.28
C PHE A 118 3.31 4.74 -14.61
N TYR A 119 3.80 5.75 -15.35
CA TYR A 119 5.21 5.94 -15.65
C TYR A 119 5.63 7.40 -15.51
N GLY A 120 6.94 7.61 -15.33
CA GLY A 120 7.56 8.92 -15.30
C GLY A 120 7.05 9.81 -14.18
N PRO A 121 7.20 9.41 -12.90
CA PRO A 121 6.87 10.29 -11.79
C PRO A 121 7.72 11.56 -11.83
N ILE A 122 7.11 12.72 -11.61
CA ILE A 122 7.80 14.01 -11.51
C ILE A 122 8.35 14.10 -10.09
N LEU A 123 9.60 13.70 -9.91
CA LEU A 123 10.24 13.66 -8.61
C LEU A 123 10.41 15.08 -8.02
N ASP A 124 10.22 15.19 -6.73
CA ASP A 124 10.47 16.41 -5.97
C ASP A 124 11.83 16.31 -5.27
N HIS A 125 12.79 17.15 -5.70
CA HIS A 125 14.14 17.16 -5.14
C HIS A 125 14.29 17.99 -3.86
N VAL A 126 13.22 18.66 -3.41
CA VAL A 126 13.20 19.24 -2.07
C VAL A 126 13.35 18.12 -1.06
N LYS A 127 14.33 18.27 -0.16
CA LYS A 127 14.62 17.25 0.84
C LYS A 127 13.35 16.93 1.66
N VAL A 128 12.98 15.66 1.70
CA VAL A 128 11.89 15.20 2.55
C VAL A 128 12.28 15.40 4.03
N GLN A 129 11.30 15.81 4.84
CA GLN A 129 11.48 16.05 6.26
C GLN A 129 10.51 15.16 7.04
N THR A 130 11.05 14.14 7.67
CA THR A 130 10.31 13.17 8.49
C THR A 130 10.89 13.15 9.91
N PRO A 131 10.70 14.23 10.70
CA PRO A 131 11.38 14.40 11.99
C PRO A 131 11.01 13.32 13.03
N LEU A 132 9.91 12.60 12.82
CA LEU A 132 9.43 11.54 13.70
C LEU A 132 9.89 10.13 13.28
N VAL A 133 10.50 10.01 12.09
CA VAL A 133 11.02 8.75 11.53
C VAL A 133 12.36 9.05 10.89
N SER A 134 13.39 8.31 11.24
CA SER A 134 14.74 8.56 10.76
C SER A 134 14.85 8.48 9.25
N GLU A 135 14.24 7.46 8.66
CA GLU A 135 14.15 7.24 7.22
C GLU A 135 13.09 6.18 6.92
N PHE A 136 12.37 6.31 5.81
CA PHE A 136 11.53 5.24 5.26
C PHE A 136 12.29 4.45 4.20
N VAL A 137 12.09 3.14 4.21
CA VAL A 137 12.70 2.23 3.23
C VAL A 137 11.84 2.22 1.96
N THR A 138 12.29 2.93 0.94
CA THR A 138 11.61 3.15 -0.34
C THR A 138 12.52 2.80 -1.53
N GLY A 139 12.93 3.74 -2.33
CA GLY A 139 13.78 3.52 -3.50
C GLY A 139 13.09 2.65 -4.55
N ASP A 140 13.77 1.62 -4.99
CA ASP A 140 13.27 0.63 -5.95
C ASP A 140 12.18 -0.30 -5.38
N MET A 141 11.97 -0.27 -4.08
CA MET A 141 10.93 -1.06 -3.40
C MET A 141 9.60 -0.32 -3.20
N GLY A 142 9.54 0.95 -3.60
CA GLY A 142 8.32 1.76 -3.56
C GLY A 142 7.83 2.11 -2.15
N LEU A 143 6.53 2.44 -2.04
CA LEU A 143 5.88 2.87 -0.79
C LEU A 143 5.97 1.83 0.32
N GLY A 144 5.79 0.57 -0.01
CA GLY A 144 5.66 -0.55 0.93
C GLY A 144 4.90 -1.70 0.28
N HIS A 145 3.94 -2.27 1.00
CA HIS A 145 3.01 -3.22 0.41
C HIS A 145 1.56 -2.94 0.81
N VAL A 146 0.62 -3.47 0.02
CA VAL A 146 -0.81 -3.47 0.33
C VAL A 146 -1.35 -4.89 0.28
N ILE A 147 -2.32 -5.18 1.14
CA ILE A 147 -3.14 -6.38 1.05
C ILE A 147 -4.58 -5.96 0.79
N VAL A 148 -5.18 -6.58 -0.22
CA VAL A 148 -6.57 -6.33 -0.60
C VAL A 148 -7.41 -7.59 -0.44
N SER A 149 -8.74 -7.43 -0.40
CA SER A 149 -9.66 -8.55 -0.50
C SER A 149 -10.08 -8.80 -1.94
N ALA A 150 -10.37 -10.06 -2.25
CA ALA A 150 -11.04 -10.47 -3.48
C ALA A 150 -11.93 -11.69 -3.18
N GLU A 151 -13.14 -11.71 -3.75
CA GLU A 151 -14.03 -12.88 -3.65
C GLU A 151 -13.53 -14.01 -4.54
N ASP A 152 -13.22 -13.70 -5.80
CA ASP A 152 -12.49 -14.59 -6.71
C ASP A 152 -10.98 -14.29 -6.62
N ALA A 153 -10.37 -14.80 -5.56
CA ALA A 153 -8.96 -14.56 -5.31
C ALA A 153 -8.05 -15.30 -6.28
N GLU A 154 -8.48 -16.44 -6.84
CA GLU A 154 -7.70 -17.18 -7.83
C GLU A 154 -7.64 -16.43 -9.16
N ALA A 155 -8.77 -15.98 -9.70
CA ALA A 155 -8.76 -15.16 -10.92
C ALA A 155 -7.95 -13.87 -10.74
N THR A 156 -8.01 -13.27 -9.53
CA THR A 156 -7.20 -12.10 -9.20
C THR A 156 -5.71 -12.47 -9.15
N LEU A 157 -5.34 -13.58 -8.51
CA LEU A 157 -3.97 -14.09 -8.45
C LEU A 157 -3.38 -14.31 -9.85
N ASP A 158 -4.09 -15.07 -10.69
CA ASP A 158 -3.68 -15.37 -12.07
C ASP A 158 -3.47 -14.08 -12.86
N PHE A 159 -4.36 -13.09 -12.72
CA PHE A 159 -4.23 -11.79 -13.36
C PHE A 159 -2.94 -11.05 -12.94
N TYR A 160 -2.62 -11.00 -11.65
CA TYR A 160 -1.40 -10.33 -11.20
C TYR A 160 -0.14 -11.06 -11.66
N ILE A 161 -0.14 -12.38 -11.71
CA ILE A 161 1.02 -13.18 -12.17
C ILE A 161 1.16 -13.11 -13.70
N ASP A 162 0.12 -13.49 -14.43
CA ASP A 162 0.20 -13.73 -15.86
C ASP A 162 0.14 -12.44 -16.68
N VAL A 163 -0.58 -11.40 -16.18
CA VAL A 163 -0.79 -10.15 -16.91
C VAL A 163 0.14 -9.04 -16.41
N LEU A 164 0.25 -8.85 -15.09
CA LEU A 164 1.03 -7.77 -14.50
C LEU A 164 2.48 -8.15 -14.16
N GLY A 165 2.83 -9.45 -14.23
CA GLY A 165 4.20 -9.93 -14.06
C GLY A 165 4.68 -10.00 -12.61
N PHE A 166 3.77 -10.10 -11.65
CA PHE A 166 4.15 -10.39 -10.27
C PHE A 166 4.61 -11.84 -10.10
N VAL A 167 5.37 -12.09 -9.06
CA VAL A 167 5.84 -13.43 -8.69
C VAL A 167 5.23 -13.81 -7.35
N GLU A 168 4.57 -14.97 -7.30
CA GLU A 168 4.11 -15.53 -6.03
C GLU A 168 5.30 -15.90 -5.15
N ARG A 169 5.32 -15.38 -3.92
CA ARG A 169 6.38 -15.62 -2.94
C ARG A 169 5.99 -16.71 -1.96
N ASN A 170 4.82 -16.59 -1.37
CA ASN A 170 4.24 -17.63 -0.52
C ASN A 170 2.74 -17.44 -0.31
N THR A 171 2.13 -18.45 0.33
CA THR A 171 0.74 -18.44 0.74
C THR A 171 0.61 -18.69 2.24
N MET A 172 -0.47 -18.19 2.83
CA MET A 172 -0.89 -18.48 4.18
C MET A 172 -2.40 -18.72 4.20
N GLY A 173 -2.79 -20.01 4.17
CA GLY A 173 -4.19 -20.38 4.12
C GLY A 173 -4.92 -19.82 2.89
N ARG A 174 -5.64 -18.72 3.06
CA ARG A 174 -6.43 -18.08 1.98
C ARG A 174 -5.88 -16.71 1.60
N THR A 175 -4.60 -16.49 1.80
CA THR A 175 -3.88 -15.25 1.46
C THR A 175 -2.63 -15.58 0.66
N TRP A 176 -2.45 -14.90 -0.47
CA TRP A 176 -1.31 -15.00 -1.36
C TRP A 176 -0.47 -13.72 -1.27
N PHE A 177 0.85 -13.86 -1.28
CA PHE A 177 1.80 -12.76 -1.19
C PHE A 177 2.63 -12.71 -2.46
N LEU A 178 2.61 -11.55 -3.16
CA LEU A 178 3.18 -11.36 -4.48
C LEU A 178 4.25 -10.27 -4.46
N GLY A 179 5.38 -10.52 -5.11
CA GLY A 179 6.50 -9.59 -5.25
C GLY A 179 6.72 -9.16 -6.69
N CYS A 180 7.21 -7.94 -6.88
CA CYS A 180 7.65 -7.40 -8.17
C CYS A 180 9.04 -6.75 -8.11
N ASN A 181 9.68 -6.76 -6.95
CA ASN A 181 10.96 -6.13 -6.65
C ASN A 181 11.67 -6.88 -5.49
N PRO A 182 12.82 -6.40 -4.96
CA PRO A 182 13.52 -7.08 -3.87
C PRO A 182 12.75 -7.19 -2.54
N ARG A 183 11.70 -6.41 -2.31
CA ARG A 183 10.81 -6.60 -1.15
C ARG A 183 10.13 -7.96 -1.26
N HIS A 184 10.09 -8.74 -0.17
CA HIS A 184 9.47 -10.07 -0.18
C HIS A 184 8.11 -10.06 -0.89
N HIS A 185 7.24 -9.13 -0.54
CA HIS A 185 5.99 -8.89 -1.26
C HIS A 185 5.66 -7.41 -1.30
N THR A 186 5.07 -6.99 -2.39
CA THR A 186 4.59 -5.63 -2.65
C THR A 186 3.06 -5.58 -2.65
N PHE A 187 2.46 -6.74 -2.90
CA PHE A 187 1.02 -6.91 -3.01
C PHE A 187 0.59 -8.24 -2.39
N GLY A 188 -0.61 -8.29 -1.84
CA GLY A 188 -1.21 -9.54 -1.40
C GLY A 188 -2.71 -9.54 -1.55
N ILE A 189 -3.25 -10.75 -1.70
CA ILE A 189 -4.67 -11.00 -1.94
C ILE A 189 -5.18 -11.91 -0.84
N ALA A 190 -6.21 -11.48 -0.11
CA ALA A 190 -6.93 -12.32 0.85
C ALA A 190 -8.32 -12.64 0.32
N ARG A 191 -8.65 -13.93 0.24
CA ARG A 191 -10.00 -14.32 -0.14
C ARG A 191 -11.02 -13.91 0.92
N ARG A 192 -11.92 -13.01 0.54
CA ARG A 192 -13.07 -12.58 1.35
C ARG A 192 -14.30 -12.40 0.46
N ARG A 193 -15.48 -12.66 1.00
CA ARG A 193 -16.74 -12.38 0.31
C ARG A 193 -16.97 -10.89 0.18
N GLY A 194 -17.56 -10.47 -0.93
CA GLY A 194 -17.92 -9.09 -1.22
C GLY A 194 -16.91 -8.39 -2.14
N PRO A 195 -17.10 -7.09 -2.36
CA PRO A 195 -16.25 -6.30 -3.26
C PRO A 195 -14.82 -6.21 -2.76
N GLY A 196 -13.89 -5.94 -3.68
CA GLY A 196 -12.51 -5.66 -3.36
C GLY A 196 -12.38 -4.47 -2.40
N ALA A 197 -11.50 -4.60 -1.43
CA ALA A 197 -11.26 -3.56 -0.43
C ALA A 197 -9.81 -3.62 0.08
N LEU A 198 -9.28 -2.46 0.47
CA LEU A 198 -8.00 -2.37 1.19
C LEU A 198 -8.16 -3.04 2.56
N LEU A 199 -7.28 -3.98 2.86
CA LEU A 199 -7.21 -4.62 4.17
C LEU A 199 -6.10 -4.03 5.02
N HIS A 200 -4.88 -3.89 4.45
CA HIS A 200 -3.83 -3.12 5.09
C HIS A 200 -2.84 -2.47 4.11
N LEU A 201 -2.22 -1.40 4.58
CA LEU A 201 -1.03 -0.77 4.02
C LEU A 201 0.12 -0.99 5.00
N MET A 202 1.28 -1.40 4.50
CA MET A 202 2.54 -1.45 5.25
C MET A 202 3.46 -0.32 4.83
N VAL A 203 4.11 0.32 5.81
CA VAL A 203 5.25 1.21 5.62
C VAL A 203 6.43 0.71 6.42
N GLU A 204 7.64 0.81 5.85
CA GLU A 204 8.86 0.29 6.45
C GLU A 204 9.79 1.43 6.85
N ALA A 205 10.20 1.46 8.12
CA ALA A 205 11.21 2.36 8.64
C ALA A 205 12.60 1.73 8.60
N ALA A 206 13.65 2.57 8.61
CA ALA A 206 15.02 2.10 8.51
C ALA A 206 15.57 1.50 9.81
N THR A 207 14.99 1.83 10.98
CA THR A 207 15.49 1.37 12.28
C THR A 207 14.40 0.76 13.16
N LEU A 208 14.80 -0.16 14.04
CA LEU A 208 13.90 -0.70 15.07
C LEU A 208 13.44 0.38 16.05
N ASP A 209 14.28 1.37 16.33
CA ASP A 209 13.93 2.48 17.22
C ASP A 209 12.76 3.31 16.65
N ASP A 210 12.69 3.48 15.33
CA ASP A 210 11.53 4.14 14.69
C ASP A 210 10.23 3.38 14.98
N VAL A 211 10.27 2.04 14.97
CA VAL A 211 9.11 1.19 15.30
C VAL A 211 8.70 1.38 16.77
N GLY A 212 9.68 1.36 17.68
CA GLY A 212 9.42 1.61 19.11
C GLY A 212 8.81 2.99 19.37
N LEU A 213 9.40 4.03 18.78
CA LEU A 213 8.88 5.40 18.88
C LEU A 213 7.49 5.55 18.23
N ALA A 214 7.19 4.80 17.17
CA ALA A 214 5.86 4.80 16.57
C ALA A 214 4.81 4.15 17.50
N ILE A 215 5.17 3.11 18.26
CA ILE A 215 4.29 2.53 19.28
C ILE A 215 3.97 3.56 20.37
N ASP A 216 4.98 4.29 20.85
CA ASP A 216 4.79 5.33 21.86
C ASP A 216 3.90 6.47 21.33
N ARG A 217 4.09 6.89 20.07
CA ARG A 217 3.22 7.89 19.42
C ARG A 217 1.78 7.40 19.27
N ALA A 218 1.57 6.14 18.87
CA ALA A 218 0.23 5.56 18.78
C ALA A 218 -0.49 5.62 20.14
N ALA A 219 0.22 5.25 21.21
CA ALA A 219 -0.32 5.31 22.59
C ALA A 219 -0.62 6.76 23.01
N ALA A 220 0.29 7.71 22.75
CA ALA A 220 0.12 9.13 23.09
C ALA A 220 -1.05 9.79 22.36
N LEU A 221 -1.30 9.40 21.11
CA LEU A 221 -2.39 9.92 20.26
C LEU A 221 -3.71 9.14 20.44
N GLY A 222 -3.71 8.09 21.26
CA GLY A 222 -4.90 7.26 21.46
C GLY A 222 -5.29 6.43 20.22
N ILE A 223 -4.35 6.16 19.32
CA ILE A 223 -4.58 5.36 18.11
C ILE A 223 -4.69 3.88 18.50
N PRO A 224 -5.79 3.20 18.16
CA PRO A 224 -6.02 1.83 18.61
C PRO A 224 -5.04 0.85 17.95
N MET A 225 -4.35 0.05 18.77
CA MET A 225 -3.49 -1.03 18.30
C MET A 225 -4.34 -2.23 17.85
N MET A 226 -4.07 -2.72 16.64
CA MET A 226 -4.69 -3.93 16.09
C MET A 226 -3.88 -5.18 16.44
N ASN A 227 -2.57 -5.17 16.16
CA ASN A 227 -1.67 -6.25 16.54
C ASN A 227 -0.47 -5.69 17.29
N THR A 228 -0.13 -6.32 18.39
CA THR A 228 1.08 -5.97 19.15
C THR A 228 2.33 -6.15 18.32
N LEU A 229 3.45 -5.58 18.78
CA LEU A 229 4.76 -5.86 18.17
C LEU A 229 4.98 -7.36 18.03
N GLY A 230 5.45 -7.77 16.86
CA GLY A 230 5.71 -9.16 16.53
C GLY A 230 6.69 -9.30 15.37
N LYS A 231 7.02 -10.55 15.02
CA LYS A 231 7.84 -10.87 13.86
C LYS A 231 7.13 -11.89 12.98
N HIS A 232 6.92 -11.54 11.73
CA HIS A 232 6.30 -12.40 10.73
C HIS A 232 7.19 -13.58 10.33
N THR A 233 6.56 -14.67 9.88
CA THR A 233 7.29 -15.84 9.35
C THR A 233 7.59 -15.73 7.87
N ASN A 234 6.74 -15.06 7.09
CA ASN A 234 6.88 -14.91 5.64
C ASN A 234 8.02 -13.96 5.27
N ASP A 235 7.90 -12.70 5.60
CA ASP A 235 8.87 -11.65 5.24
C ASP A 235 9.81 -11.28 6.38
N GLN A 236 9.71 -11.94 7.53
CA GLN A 236 10.56 -11.75 8.72
C GLN A 236 10.52 -10.33 9.30
N MET A 237 9.60 -9.49 8.83
CA MET A 237 9.45 -8.13 9.32
C MET A 237 9.09 -8.10 10.80
N VAL A 238 9.73 -7.20 11.53
CA VAL A 238 9.34 -6.84 12.89
C VAL A 238 8.43 -5.62 12.81
N SER A 239 7.17 -5.79 13.16
CA SER A 239 6.14 -4.77 12.95
C SER A 239 5.06 -4.80 14.02
N PHE A 240 4.23 -3.78 14.04
CA PHE A 240 2.97 -3.74 14.77
C PHE A 240 1.89 -3.15 13.86
N TYR A 241 0.63 -3.33 14.22
CA TYR A 241 -0.50 -2.84 13.44
C TYR A 241 -1.38 -1.94 14.28
N VAL A 242 -1.89 -0.89 13.67
CA VAL A 242 -2.92 0.00 14.22
C VAL A 242 -4.11 0.09 13.27
N TYR A 243 -5.25 0.54 13.80
CA TYR A 243 -6.39 0.89 12.99
C TYR A 243 -6.23 2.32 12.46
N SER A 244 -6.41 2.52 11.15
CA SER A 244 -6.56 3.83 10.53
C SER A 244 -7.90 4.48 10.91
N PRO A 245 -8.13 5.75 10.58
CA PRO A 245 -9.43 6.39 10.80
C PRO A 245 -10.62 5.61 10.25
N GLU A 246 -10.46 4.90 9.12
CA GLU A 246 -11.49 4.05 8.49
C GLU A 246 -11.39 2.58 8.86
N ASN A 247 -10.62 2.24 9.86
CA ASN A 247 -10.36 0.86 10.30
C ASN A 247 -9.61 -0.02 9.28
N TYR A 248 -8.90 0.55 8.30
CA TYR A 248 -7.87 -0.21 7.60
C TYR A 248 -6.74 -0.54 8.57
N ALA A 249 -6.12 -1.70 8.41
CA ALA A 249 -4.91 -1.98 9.16
C ALA A 249 -3.74 -1.18 8.56
N ILE A 250 -2.97 -0.51 9.40
CA ILE A 250 -1.70 0.08 9.02
C ILE A 250 -0.60 -0.66 9.76
N GLU A 251 0.29 -1.29 9.01
CA GLU A 251 1.47 -1.96 9.49
C GLU A 251 2.66 -1.00 9.46
N PHE A 252 3.30 -0.80 10.61
CA PHE A 252 4.54 -0.03 10.72
C PHE A 252 5.66 -1.01 11.07
N GLY A 253 6.60 -1.21 10.14
CA GLY A 253 7.57 -2.29 10.23
C GLY A 253 9.02 -1.89 10.00
N TRP A 254 9.91 -2.84 10.29
CA TRP A 254 11.35 -2.73 10.12
C TRP A 254 11.95 -4.07 9.66
N ASN A 255 12.99 -3.99 8.80
CA ASN A 255 13.84 -5.11 8.41
C ASN A 255 13.08 -6.29 7.77
N GLY A 256 12.17 -5.97 6.85
CA GLY A 256 11.53 -6.98 6.02
C GLY A 256 12.55 -7.70 5.12
N LEU A 257 12.30 -8.97 4.86
CA LEU A 257 13.15 -9.84 4.03
C LEU A 257 13.31 -9.25 2.62
N ARG A 258 14.55 -9.23 2.13
CA ARG A 258 14.88 -8.95 0.73
C ARG A 258 15.11 -10.27 0.02
N VAL A 259 14.47 -10.43 -1.13
CA VAL A 259 14.49 -11.67 -1.91
C VAL A 259 15.05 -11.43 -3.30
N THR A 260 15.62 -12.48 -3.88
CA THR A 260 15.99 -12.53 -5.29
C THR A 260 14.89 -13.20 -6.12
N GLU A 261 15.03 -13.21 -7.44
CA GLU A 261 14.11 -13.91 -8.34
C GLU A 261 14.05 -15.43 -8.06
N GLU A 262 15.14 -16.00 -7.53
CA GLU A 262 15.24 -17.43 -7.19
C GLU A 262 14.60 -17.81 -5.84
N HIS A 263 13.96 -16.84 -5.15
CA HIS A 263 13.30 -17.14 -3.87
C HIS A 263 12.20 -18.18 -4.05
N PRO A 264 12.23 -19.30 -3.30
CA PRO A 264 11.27 -20.38 -3.49
C PRO A 264 9.87 -19.96 -3.05
N THR A 265 8.85 -20.40 -3.79
CA THR A 265 7.45 -20.30 -3.36
C THR A 265 7.13 -21.43 -2.39
N TYR A 266 6.47 -21.11 -1.27
CA TYR A 266 6.08 -22.08 -0.26
C TYR A 266 4.84 -21.65 0.52
N GLU A 267 4.14 -22.61 1.11
CA GLU A 267 3.05 -22.37 2.03
C GLU A 267 3.56 -22.20 3.46
N ILE A 268 3.08 -21.17 4.16
CA ILE A 268 3.33 -20.99 5.59
C ILE A 268 2.11 -21.35 6.41
N THR A 269 2.33 -22.03 7.52
CA THR A 269 1.26 -22.52 8.41
C THR A 269 1.10 -21.67 9.67
N GLN A 270 2.05 -20.77 9.94
CA GLN A 270 2.06 -19.88 11.09
C GLN A 270 2.45 -18.47 10.65
N GLY A 271 1.63 -17.47 10.94
CA GLY A 271 1.83 -16.09 10.47
C GLY A 271 2.93 -15.31 11.20
N ALA A 272 3.31 -15.72 12.42
CA ALA A 272 4.32 -15.02 13.20
C ALA A 272 5.21 -15.99 13.98
N PHE A 273 6.50 -15.66 14.09
CA PHE A 273 7.43 -16.35 15.00
C PHE A 273 7.09 -16.02 16.46
N TRP A 274 6.71 -14.79 16.73
CA TRP A 274 6.31 -14.28 18.04
C TRP A 274 5.52 -12.97 17.90
N GLY A 275 4.78 -12.59 18.96
CA GLY A 275 4.01 -11.34 19.00
C GLY A 275 2.72 -11.40 18.19
N HIS A 276 2.37 -10.27 17.58
CA HIS A 276 1.15 -10.08 16.77
C HIS A 276 -0.14 -10.55 17.44
N LYS A 277 -0.28 -10.22 18.73
CA LYS A 277 -1.52 -10.50 19.47
C LYS A 277 -2.59 -9.53 18.97
N PHE A 278 -3.65 -10.09 18.40
CA PHE A 278 -4.76 -9.33 17.84
C PHE A 278 -5.66 -8.72 18.92
N THR A 279 -6.06 -7.47 18.69
CA THR A 279 -7.10 -6.76 19.44
C THR A 279 -8.17 -6.33 18.44
N PRO A 280 -9.45 -6.64 18.65
CA PRO A 280 -10.52 -6.21 17.74
C PRO A 280 -10.65 -4.68 17.72
N PRO A 281 -11.23 -4.12 16.63
CA PRO A 281 -11.45 -2.67 16.55
C PRO A 281 -12.30 -2.20 17.73
N PRO A 282 -12.11 -0.95 18.17
CA PRO A 282 -13.01 -0.34 19.15
C PRO A 282 -14.45 -0.48 18.65
N SER A 283 -15.36 -0.96 19.51
CA SER A 283 -16.78 -0.94 19.20
C SER A 283 -17.19 0.53 18.90
N ALA A 284 -17.92 0.75 17.82
CA ALA A 284 -18.51 2.05 17.58
C ALA A 284 -19.25 2.51 18.85
N PRO A 285 -19.09 3.79 19.30
CA PRO A 285 -19.79 4.27 20.45
C PRO A 285 -21.28 3.98 20.23
N SER A 286 -21.92 3.30 21.17
CA SER A 286 -23.36 3.12 21.19
C SER A 286 -23.99 4.50 21.13
N VAL A 287 -24.72 4.78 20.06
CA VAL A 287 -25.53 5.99 19.96
C VAL A 287 -26.64 5.80 21.00
N GLU A 288 -26.47 6.43 22.18
CA GLU A 288 -27.55 6.58 23.14
C GLU A 288 -28.59 7.61 22.67
#